data_7817fd16dab08909ec0655e31fcd1dcd
#
_entry.id   7817fd16dab08909ec0655e31fcd1dcd
#
_cell.length_a   1.000
_cell.length_b   1.000
_cell.length_c   1.000
_cell.angle_alpha   90.00
_cell.angle_beta   90.00
_cell.angle_gamma   90.00
#
_symmetry.space_group_name_H-M   'P 1'
#
loop_
_entity.id
_entity.type
_entity.pdbx_description
1 polymer ?
#
loop_
_entity_poly.entity_id
_entity_poly.type
_entity_poly.pdbx_seq_one_letter_code
_entity_poly.pdbx_strand_id
1 'polypeptide(L)'
;AILEMAYWIQKLESLSSREKGTSFNIGIVKGGTAVNMVPEKAEMHFEFRMWDITEQKRIEDTITQMIRHPHYDGITARIVDSLSKPPMHPSRRTLEFIAKATEVFEARGSYFMTRPRGGMSDANHFFQFTQVCLDGLGPRGELNAGDADYESIILGSVPECVETNLTLMQLIKDIKEGK
;
A
#
# COMPACT_ATOMS: atom_id res chain seq x y z
N ALA A 1 28.05 -11.01 -7.28
CA ALA A 1 26.71 -10.37 -7.28
C ALA A 1 25.69 -11.14 -6.43
N ILE A 2 25.51 -12.48 -6.63
CA ILE A 2 24.47 -13.27 -5.90
C ILE A 2 24.70 -13.24 -4.38
N LEU A 3 25.93 -13.31 -3.90
CA LEU A 3 26.22 -13.28 -2.46
C LEU A 3 25.81 -11.93 -1.83
N GLU A 4 26.10 -10.81 -2.49
CA GLU A 4 25.65 -9.50 -2.09
C GLU A 4 24.13 -9.42 -2.07
N MET A 5 23.47 -9.96 -3.09
CA MET A 5 22.01 -10.01 -3.16
C MET A 5 21.40 -10.80 -2.00
N ALA A 6 21.98 -11.95 -1.64
CA ALA A 6 21.52 -12.73 -0.49
C ALA A 6 21.61 -11.93 0.83
N TYR A 7 22.68 -11.15 1.01
CA TYR A 7 22.81 -10.23 2.13
C TYR A 7 21.71 -9.15 2.09
N TRP A 8 21.45 -8.56 0.92
CA TRP A 8 20.42 -7.54 0.74
C TRP A 8 19.03 -8.06 1.07
N ILE A 9 18.68 -9.27 0.60
CA ILE A 9 17.40 -9.91 0.90
C ILE A 9 17.19 -9.99 2.40
N GLN A 10 18.15 -10.53 3.14
CA GLN A 10 18.07 -10.66 4.59
C GLN A 10 17.96 -9.28 5.28
N LYS A 11 18.72 -8.31 4.81
CA LYS A 11 18.73 -6.97 5.36
C LYS A 11 17.39 -6.26 5.14
N LEU A 12 16.82 -6.34 3.94
CA LEU A 12 15.51 -5.74 3.61
C LEU A 12 14.38 -6.43 4.40
N GLU A 13 14.35 -7.75 4.46
CA GLU A 13 13.39 -8.49 5.27
C GLU A 13 13.45 -8.10 6.76
N SER A 14 14.65 -7.86 7.29
CA SER A 14 14.83 -7.42 8.67
C SER A 14 14.25 -6.03 8.97
N LEU A 15 13.92 -5.23 7.95
CA LEU A 15 13.25 -3.95 8.12
C LEU A 15 11.75 -4.08 8.33
N SER A 16 11.17 -5.26 8.08
CA SER A 16 9.77 -5.53 8.35
C SER A 16 9.47 -5.39 9.84
N SER A 17 8.38 -4.72 10.18
CA SER A 17 7.93 -4.51 11.54
C SER A 17 6.41 -4.53 11.60
N ARG A 18 5.85 -5.54 12.25
CA ARG A 18 4.40 -5.65 12.44
C ARG A 18 3.85 -4.50 13.27
N GLU A 19 4.60 -4.05 14.27
CA GLU A 19 4.23 -2.95 15.15
C GLU A 19 4.12 -1.63 14.39
N LYS A 20 5.04 -1.39 13.44
CA LYS A 20 5.07 -0.18 12.60
C LYS A 20 4.26 -0.32 11.32
N GLY A 21 3.65 -1.47 11.08
CA GLY A 21 2.90 -1.76 9.86
C GLY A 21 3.76 -1.75 8.60
N THR A 22 5.04 -2.10 8.73
CA THR A 22 5.98 -2.18 7.62
C THR A 22 6.18 -3.63 7.21
N SER A 23 6.09 -3.92 5.93
CA SER A 23 6.35 -5.25 5.37
C SER A 23 7.14 -5.14 4.08
N PHE A 24 8.04 -6.10 3.87
CA PHE A 24 8.79 -6.28 2.63
C PHE A 24 8.33 -7.56 1.94
N ASN A 25 8.39 -7.56 0.62
CA ASN A 25 8.20 -8.74 -0.21
C ASN A 25 9.21 -8.71 -1.35
N ILE A 26 10.13 -9.65 -1.38
CA ILE A 26 11.07 -9.86 -2.46
C ILE A 26 10.45 -10.86 -3.43
N GLY A 27 9.78 -10.35 -4.47
CA GLY A 27 8.99 -11.17 -5.37
C GLY A 27 9.77 -11.86 -6.48
N ILE A 28 10.88 -11.26 -6.93
CA ILE A 28 11.68 -11.80 -8.04
C ILE A 28 13.16 -11.65 -7.72
N VAL A 29 13.93 -12.72 -7.96
CA VAL A 29 15.39 -12.74 -7.87
C VAL A 29 15.94 -13.44 -9.10
N LYS A 30 16.92 -12.82 -9.77
CA LYS A 30 17.62 -13.38 -10.94
C LYS A 30 19.12 -13.16 -10.79
N GLY A 31 19.93 -14.13 -11.19
CA GLY A 31 21.38 -13.99 -11.18
C GLY A 31 22.13 -15.25 -11.58
N GLY A 32 23.36 -15.06 -12.05
CA GLY A 32 24.20 -16.14 -12.53
C GLY A 32 23.79 -16.68 -13.91
N THR A 33 24.71 -17.44 -14.53
CA THR A 33 24.52 -18.04 -15.86
C THR A 33 24.87 -19.53 -15.86
N ALA A 34 25.81 -19.98 -15.03
CA ALA A 34 26.20 -21.38 -14.89
C ALA A 34 26.76 -21.67 -13.50
N VAL A 35 26.65 -22.91 -13.06
CA VAL A 35 27.05 -23.35 -11.71
C VAL A 35 28.55 -23.22 -11.45
N ASN A 36 29.37 -23.22 -12.48
CA ASN A 36 30.83 -23.15 -12.41
C ASN A 36 31.37 -21.74 -12.77
N MET A 37 30.50 -20.72 -12.85
CA MET A 37 30.90 -19.34 -13.13
C MET A 37 30.57 -18.40 -11.96
N VAL A 38 31.47 -17.48 -11.67
CA VAL A 38 31.22 -16.41 -10.71
C VAL A 38 30.16 -15.45 -11.31
N PRO A 39 29.05 -15.22 -10.63
CA PRO A 39 27.96 -14.39 -11.14
C PRO A 39 28.36 -12.91 -11.21
N GLU A 40 28.43 -12.38 -12.42
CA GLU A 40 28.77 -10.97 -12.66
C GLU A 40 27.62 -10.04 -12.26
N LYS A 41 26.37 -10.43 -12.56
CA LYS A 41 25.16 -9.62 -12.33
C LYS A 41 24.14 -10.42 -11.56
N ALA A 42 23.36 -9.66 -10.79
CA ALA A 42 22.15 -10.15 -10.13
C ALA A 42 21.15 -8.99 -10.05
N GLU A 43 19.88 -9.32 -10.08
CA GLU A 43 18.74 -8.40 -10.07
C GLU A 43 17.67 -8.92 -9.13
N MET A 44 17.06 -8.05 -8.37
CA MET A 44 15.87 -8.37 -7.57
C MET A 44 14.80 -7.29 -7.73
N HIS A 45 13.54 -7.74 -7.67
CA HIS A 45 12.40 -6.87 -7.57
C HIS A 45 11.72 -7.10 -6.23
N PHE A 46 11.48 -6.03 -5.53
CA PHE A 46 10.83 -6.07 -4.24
C PHE A 46 9.83 -4.92 -4.10
N GLU A 47 8.83 -5.13 -3.27
CA GLU A 47 7.93 -4.08 -2.79
C GLU A 47 8.07 -3.97 -1.28
N PHE A 48 7.75 -2.80 -0.76
CA PHE A 48 7.51 -2.62 0.66
C PHE A 48 6.23 -1.80 0.88
N ARG A 49 5.55 -2.10 1.96
CA ARG A 49 4.33 -1.41 2.37
C ARG A 49 4.54 -0.85 3.76
N MET A 50 3.94 0.29 4.02
CA MET A 50 4.06 0.98 5.30
C MET A 50 2.76 1.71 5.62
N TRP A 51 2.52 1.92 6.92
CA TRP A 51 1.39 2.73 7.36
C TRP A 51 1.78 4.18 7.66
N ASP A 52 3.06 4.43 7.97
CA ASP A 52 3.56 5.74 8.37
C ASP A 52 4.61 6.26 7.40
N ILE A 53 4.47 7.53 6.99
CA ILE A 53 5.41 8.22 6.10
C ILE A 53 6.82 8.32 6.70
N THR A 54 6.95 8.31 8.02
CA THR A 54 8.26 8.33 8.70
C THR A 54 9.06 7.05 8.43
N GLU A 55 8.38 5.91 8.27
CA GLU A 55 8.98 4.64 7.89
C GLU A 55 9.52 4.69 6.45
N GLN A 56 8.86 5.42 5.55
CA GLN A 56 9.34 5.59 4.17
C GLN A 56 10.76 6.13 4.16
N LYS A 57 10.98 7.23 4.86
CA LYS A 57 12.31 7.86 4.93
C LYS A 57 13.35 6.91 5.50
N ARG A 58 13.03 6.20 6.59
CA ARG A 58 13.92 5.21 7.21
C ARG A 58 14.33 4.12 6.21
N ILE A 59 13.38 3.61 5.44
CA ILE A 59 13.60 2.56 4.44
C ILE A 59 14.45 3.09 3.29
N GLU A 60 14.09 4.23 2.71
CA GLU A 60 14.81 4.86 1.60
C GLU A 60 16.26 5.22 2.00
N ASP A 61 16.47 5.75 3.20
CA ASP A 61 17.80 6.02 3.74
C ASP A 61 18.60 4.71 3.87
N THR A 62 17.99 3.64 4.37
CA THR A 62 18.66 2.34 4.50
C THR A 62 19.05 1.77 3.13
N ILE A 63 18.15 1.78 2.15
CA ILE A 63 18.43 1.32 0.79
C ILE A 63 19.55 2.16 0.16
N THR A 64 19.51 3.49 0.36
CA THR A 64 20.54 4.40 -0.12
C THR A 64 21.91 4.06 0.48
N GLN A 65 21.96 3.76 1.79
CA GLN A 65 23.21 3.33 2.44
C GLN A 65 23.73 2.01 1.89
N MET A 66 22.86 1.04 1.67
CA MET A 66 23.24 -0.26 1.09
C MET A 66 23.79 -0.10 -0.34
N ILE A 67 23.24 0.83 -1.14
CA ILE A 67 23.75 1.14 -2.48
C ILE A 67 25.15 1.76 -2.40
N ARG A 68 25.34 2.72 -1.49
CA ARG A 68 26.62 3.45 -1.33
C ARG A 68 27.72 2.61 -0.71
N HIS A 69 27.35 1.67 0.13
CA HIS A 69 28.26 0.85 0.92
C HIS A 69 27.86 -0.64 0.80
N PRO A 70 28.12 -1.27 -0.36
CA PRO A 70 27.93 -2.71 -0.52
C PRO A 70 28.67 -3.48 0.56
N HIS A 71 28.13 -4.63 0.94
CA HIS A 71 28.72 -5.46 1.99
C HIS A 71 30.01 -6.16 1.54
N TYR A 72 30.09 -6.50 0.25
CA TYR A 72 31.28 -7.14 -0.35
C TYR A 72 32.02 -6.17 -1.27
N ASP A 73 33.35 -6.22 -1.23
CA ASP A 73 34.20 -5.38 -2.06
C ASP A 73 33.99 -5.66 -3.55
N GLY A 74 34.16 -4.62 -4.36
CA GLY A 74 34.07 -4.71 -5.83
C GLY A 74 32.64 -4.80 -6.38
N ILE A 75 31.62 -4.66 -5.53
CA ILE A 75 30.22 -4.63 -5.93
C ILE A 75 29.78 -3.19 -6.19
N THR A 76 28.99 -3.01 -7.24
CA THR A 76 28.23 -1.78 -7.49
C THR A 76 26.75 -2.10 -7.58
N ALA A 77 25.92 -1.27 -6.98
CA ALA A 77 24.48 -1.43 -7.00
C ALA A 77 23.78 -0.14 -7.46
N ARG A 78 22.61 -0.29 -8.06
CA ARG A 78 21.78 0.85 -8.46
C ARG A 78 20.31 0.45 -8.48
N ILE A 79 19.43 1.41 -8.27
CA ILE A 79 18.01 1.27 -8.57
C ILE A 79 17.84 1.51 -10.08
N VAL A 80 17.15 0.60 -10.75
CA VAL A 80 16.87 0.68 -12.19
C VAL A 80 15.53 1.36 -12.42
N ASP A 81 14.54 1.02 -11.59
CA ASP A 81 13.19 1.57 -11.64
C ASP A 81 12.58 1.61 -10.24
N SER A 82 11.73 2.58 -9.99
CA SER A 82 11.05 2.75 -8.71
C SER A 82 9.70 3.42 -8.91
N LEU A 83 8.64 2.77 -8.43
CA LEU A 83 7.31 3.35 -8.34
C LEU A 83 6.92 3.45 -6.87
N SER A 84 6.60 4.66 -6.42
CA SER A 84 6.16 4.91 -5.04
C SER A 84 4.75 5.50 -5.02
N LYS A 85 3.92 4.97 -4.12
CA LYS A 85 2.64 5.58 -3.73
C LYS A 85 2.72 5.90 -2.24
N PRO A 86 2.49 7.15 -1.81
CA PRO A 86 2.57 7.52 -0.41
C PRO A 86 1.48 6.82 0.41
N PRO A 87 1.74 6.48 1.69
CA PRO A 87 0.70 5.96 2.57
C PRO A 87 -0.40 7.00 2.77
N MET A 88 -1.65 6.57 2.62
CA MET A 88 -2.80 7.46 2.79
C MET A 88 -3.12 7.63 4.28
N HIS A 89 -2.99 8.86 4.77
CA HIS A 89 -3.40 9.23 6.12
C HIS A 89 -4.68 10.06 6.08
N PRO A 90 -5.68 9.75 6.92
CA PRO A 90 -6.89 10.53 6.98
C PRO A 90 -6.57 11.94 7.52
N SER A 91 -6.95 12.98 6.79
CA SER A 91 -6.91 14.35 7.26
C SER A 91 -7.91 14.54 8.42
N ARG A 92 -7.75 15.61 9.21
CA ARG A 92 -8.75 15.98 10.22
C ARG A 92 -10.16 16.06 9.64
N ARG A 93 -10.31 16.65 8.44
CA ARG A 93 -11.61 16.74 7.75
C ARG A 93 -12.14 15.38 7.31
N THR A 94 -11.27 14.46 6.91
CA THR A 94 -11.68 13.07 6.62
C THR A 94 -12.21 12.40 7.88
N LEU A 95 -11.57 12.57 9.02
CA LEU A 95 -12.04 12.00 10.31
C LEU A 95 -13.37 12.61 10.75
N GLU A 96 -13.53 13.93 10.63
CA GLU A 96 -14.80 14.62 10.91
C GLU A 96 -15.93 14.14 9.99
N PHE A 97 -15.63 13.91 8.71
CA PHE A 97 -16.59 13.36 7.76
C PHE A 97 -16.97 11.91 8.11
N ILE A 98 -16.00 11.07 8.48
CA ILE A 98 -16.23 9.67 8.90
C ILE A 98 -17.16 9.64 10.12
N ALA A 99 -16.93 10.51 11.12
CA ALA A 99 -17.78 10.60 12.30
C ALA A 99 -19.24 10.92 11.92
N LYS A 100 -19.46 11.93 11.09
CA LYS A 100 -20.81 12.28 10.58
C LYS A 100 -21.44 11.16 9.76
N ALA A 101 -20.64 10.49 8.90
CA ALA A 101 -21.13 9.35 8.15
C ALA A 101 -21.59 8.22 9.09
N THR A 102 -20.80 7.91 10.12
CA THR A 102 -21.16 6.90 11.12
C THR A 102 -22.50 7.23 11.77
N GLU A 103 -22.73 8.46 12.23
CA GLU A 103 -23.99 8.90 12.81
C GLU A 103 -25.19 8.72 11.85
N VAL A 104 -25.00 9.07 10.56
CA VAL A 104 -26.05 8.92 9.53
C VAL A 104 -26.40 7.46 9.29
N PHE A 105 -25.41 6.56 9.27
CA PHE A 105 -25.65 5.13 9.06
C PHE A 105 -26.28 4.48 10.29
N GLU A 106 -25.84 4.82 11.50
CA GLU A 106 -26.43 4.34 12.75
C GLU A 106 -27.90 4.76 12.90
N ALA A 107 -28.23 6.00 12.54
CA ALA A 107 -29.61 6.49 12.52
C ALA A 107 -30.54 5.71 11.55
N ARG A 108 -29.97 5.03 10.56
CA ARG A 108 -30.67 4.16 9.61
C ARG A 108 -30.65 2.68 10.03
N GLY A 109 -30.09 2.35 11.21
CA GLY A 109 -29.95 0.98 11.68
C GLY A 109 -28.88 0.17 10.92
N SER A 110 -27.91 0.84 10.30
CA SER A 110 -26.83 0.22 9.56
C SER A 110 -25.46 0.69 10.08
N TYR A 111 -24.35 0.17 9.51
CA TYR A 111 -23.01 0.45 10.01
C TYR A 111 -22.13 1.05 8.91
N PHE A 112 -21.34 2.03 9.29
CA PHE A 112 -20.26 2.56 8.46
C PHE A 112 -18.94 2.41 9.21
N MET A 113 -18.12 1.44 8.79
CA MET A 113 -16.85 1.15 9.43
C MET A 113 -15.70 1.47 8.48
N THR A 114 -14.69 2.12 9.00
CA THR A 114 -13.42 2.36 8.32
C THR A 114 -12.30 1.61 9.02
N ARG A 115 -11.34 1.13 8.24
CA ARG A 115 -10.16 0.45 8.77
C ARG A 115 -8.95 0.69 7.87
N PRO A 116 -7.72 0.73 8.42
CA PRO A 116 -6.52 0.74 7.62
C PRO A 116 -6.44 -0.53 6.75
N ARG A 117 -5.94 -0.38 5.53
CA ARG A 117 -5.66 -1.49 4.61
C ARG A 117 -4.23 -1.37 4.08
N GLY A 118 -3.55 -2.51 3.92
CA GLY A 118 -2.20 -2.56 3.34
C GLY A 118 -2.18 -2.52 1.80
N GLY A 119 -3.35 -2.56 1.14
CA GLY A 119 -3.45 -2.40 -0.31
C GLY A 119 -3.29 -0.94 -0.72
N MET A 120 -2.88 -0.72 -1.96
CA MET A 120 -2.75 0.60 -2.55
C MET A 120 -3.78 0.79 -3.65
N SER A 121 -4.25 2.03 -3.81
CA SER A 121 -5.12 2.46 -4.90
C SER A 121 -4.70 3.83 -5.41
N ASP A 122 -5.46 4.40 -6.33
CA ASP A 122 -5.23 5.77 -6.79
C ASP A 122 -5.58 6.81 -5.72
N ALA A 123 -6.37 6.45 -4.71
CA ALA A 123 -6.61 7.30 -3.54
C ALA A 123 -5.32 7.69 -2.82
N ASN A 124 -4.27 6.85 -2.86
CA ASN A 124 -2.94 7.17 -2.34
C ASN A 124 -2.26 8.35 -3.05
N HIS A 125 -2.69 8.71 -4.26
CA HIS A 125 -2.23 9.92 -4.93
C HIS A 125 -3.16 11.11 -4.66
N PHE A 126 -4.47 10.88 -4.68
CA PHE A 126 -5.46 11.95 -4.60
C PHE A 126 -5.65 12.54 -3.21
N PHE A 127 -5.41 11.77 -2.13
CA PHE A 127 -5.68 12.23 -0.77
C PHE A 127 -4.91 13.52 -0.40
N GLN A 128 -3.76 13.75 -1.03
CA GLN A 128 -2.93 14.95 -0.81
C GLN A 128 -3.56 16.22 -1.38
N PHE A 129 -4.48 16.09 -2.34
CA PHE A 129 -5.11 17.19 -3.06
C PHE A 129 -6.59 17.38 -2.69
N THR A 130 -7.12 16.52 -1.81
CA THR A 130 -8.53 16.53 -1.41
C THR A 130 -8.68 16.78 0.08
N GLN A 131 -9.79 17.39 0.47
CA GLN A 131 -10.10 17.64 1.88
C GLN A 131 -10.58 16.37 2.59
N VAL A 132 -11.33 15.54 1.85
CA VAL A 132 -11.86 14.25 2.30
C VAL A 132 -11.50 13.21 1.24
N CYS A 133 -10.89 12.12 1.64
CA CYS A 133 -10.58 11.01 0.77
C CYS A 133 -10.96 9.70 1.48
N LEU A 134 -11.76 8.89 0.83
CA LEU A 134 -12.15 7.55 1.25
C LEU A 134 -11.84 6.58 0.11
N ASP A 135 -11.50 5.36 0.46
CA ASP A 135 -11.23 4.28 -0.47
C ASP A 135 -11.94 2.99 -0.04
N GLY A 136 -12.02 2.02 -0.95
CA GLY A 136 -12.63 0.72 -0.67
C GLY A 136 -14.16 0.75 -0.59
N LEU A 137 -14.81 1.68 -1.31
CA LEU A 137 -16.27 1.83 -1.39
C LEU A 137 -16.91 0.97 -2.49
N GLY A 138 -16.17 0.04 -3.07
CA GLY A 138 -16.66 -0.92 -4.05
C GLY A 138 -17.40 -2.11 -3.43
N PRO A 139 -18.04 -2.95 -4.26
CA PRO A 139 -18.69 -4.18 -3.80
C PRO A 139 -17.67 -5.14 -3.18
N ARG A 140 -18.15 -6.03 -2.33
CA ARG A 140 -17.30 -7.07 -1.74
C ARG A 140 -16.92 -8.09 -2.80
N GLY A 141 -15.68 -8.59 -2.71
CA GLY A 141 -15.14 -9.61 -3.59
C GLY A 141 -14.20 -10.55 -2.86
N GLU A 142 -13.81 -11.61 -3.52
CA GLU A 142 -12.87 -12.61 -3.04
C GLU A 142 -11.67 -12.66 -3.98
N LEU A 143 -10.51 -13.04 -3.44
CA LEU A 143 -9.23 -13.20 -4.16
C LEU A 143 -8.79 -11.97 -4.96
N ASN A 144 -9.12 -10.78 -4.48
CA ASN A 144 -8.73 -9.51 -5.11
C ASN A 144 -7.20 -9.43 -5.31
N ALA A 145 -6.77 -9.08 -6.52
CA ALA A 145 -5.38 -9.02 -6.95
C ALA A 145 -4.65 -10.40 -6.90
N GLY A 146 -5.41 -11.48 -6.93
CA GLY A 146 -4.90 -12.83 -7.12
C GLY A 146 -4.85 -13.23 -8.60
N ASP A 147 -5.03 -14.52 -8.86
CA ASP A 147 -5.20 -15.03 -10.21
C ASP A 147 -6.53 -14.53 -10.77
N ALA A 148 -6.49 -13.88 -11.94
CA ALA A 148 -7.65 -13.27 -12.59
C ALA A 148 -8.80 -14.26 -12.83
N ASP A 149 -8.51 -15.56 -12.97
CA ASP A 149 -9.50 -16.61 -13.18
C ASP A 149 -10.36 -16.89 -11.94
N TYR A 150 -9.92 -16.44 -10.75
CA TYR A 150 -10.60 -16.67 -9.48
C TYR A 150 -11.07 -15.39 -8.78
N GLU A 151 -10.73 -14.23 -9.32
CA GLU A 151 -11.21 -12.96 -8.78
C GLU A 151 -12.73 -12.85 -9.01
N SER A 152 -13.47 -12.55 -7.95
CA SER A 152 -14.93 -12.55 -8.01
C SER A 152 -15.55 -11.40 -7.24
N ILE A 153 -16.78 -11.03 -7.63
CA ILE A 153 -17.64 -10.08 -6.93
C ILE A 153 -18.83 -10.82 -6.33
N ILE A 154 -19.12 -10.53 -5.06
CA ILE A 154 -20.34 -10.99 -4.39
C ILE A 154 -21.50 -10.11 -4.86
N LEU A 155 -22.28 -10.58 -5.83
CA LEU A 155 -23.35 -9.79 -6.47
C LEU A 155 -24.36 -9.23 -5.44
N GLY A 156 -24.68 -9.98 -4.38
CA GLY A 156 -25.55 -9.50 -3.30
C GLY A 156 -25.02 -8.27 -2.54
N SER A 157 -23.74 -7.94 -2.65
CA SER A 157 -23.15 -6.74 -2.03
C SER A 157 -23.25 -5.49 -2.87
N VAL A 158 -23.63 -5.60 -4.15
CA VAL A 158 -23.71 -4.45 -5.07
C VAL A 158 -24.80 -3.44 -4.64
N PRO A 159 -26.03 -3.83 -4.29
CA PRO A 159 -27.04 -2.87 -3.82
C PRO A 159 -26.59 -2.11 -2.56
N GLU A 160 -26.01 -2.81 -1.59
CA GLU A 160 -25.45 -2.22 -0.35
C GLU A 160 -24.37 -1.19 -0.67
N CYS A 161 -23.47 -1.54 -1.60
CA CYS A 161 -22.40 -0.63 -2.07
C CYS A 161 -22.99 0.64 -2.71
N VAL A 162 -23.99 0.50 -3.58
CA VAL A 162 -24.65 1.62 -4.22
C VAL A 162 -25.34 2.52 -3.20
N GLU A 163 -26.10 1.96 -2.25
CA GLU A 163 -26.77 2.69 -1.18
C GLU A 163 -25.76 3.45 -0.30
N THR A 164 -24.66 2.81 0.06
CA THR A 164 -23.56 3.42 0.82
C THR A 164 -23.02 4.64 0.08
N ASN A 165 -22.68 4.50 -1.20
CA ASN A 165 -22.13 5.59 -1.99
C ASN A 165 -23.13 6.75 -2.15
N LEU A 166 -24.42 6.48 -2.42
CA LEU A 166 -25.45 7.50 -2.53
C LEU A 166 -25.62 8.26 -1.20
N THR A 167 -25.61 7.54 -0.08
CA THR A 167 -25.70 8.16 1.26
C THR A 167 -24.51 9.09 1.53
N LEU A 168 -23.28 8.67 1.22
CA LEU A 168 -22.08 9.49 1.38
C LEU A 168 -22.11 10.73 0.45
N MET A 169 -22.57 10.58 -0.80
CA MET A 169 -22.72 11.69 -1.74
C MET A 169 -23.76 12.72 -1.24
N GLN A 170 -24.89 12.24 -0.69
CA GLN A 170 -25.89 13.15 -0.12
C GLN A 170 -25.31 13.89 1.09
N LEU A 171 -24.59 13.20 1.99
CA LEU A 171 -23.95 13.82 3.14
C LEU A 171 -22.95 14.91 2.72
N ILE A 172 -22.15 14.69 1.65
CA ILE A 172 -21.23 15.70 1.11
C ILE A 172 -22.01 16.91 0.65
N LYS A 173 -23.15 16.71 -0.03
CA LYS A 173 -24.01 17.80 -0.51
C LYS A 173 -24.57 18.59 0.67
N ASP A 174 -25.11 17.92 1.68
CA ASP A 174 -25.72 18.55 2.86
C ASP A 174 -24.68 19.39 3.63
N ILE A 175 -23.47 18.88 3.81
CA ILE A 175 -22.36 19.63 4.43
C ILE A 175 -22.02 20.89 3.63
N LYS A 176 -22.01 20.83 2.30
CA LYS A 176 -21.73 21.99 1.43
C LYS A 176 -22.84 23.03 1.49
N GLU A 177 -24.07 22.60 1.68
CA GLU A 177 -25.26 23.47 1.78
C GLU A 177 -25.51 23.97 3.22
N GLY A 178 -24.68 23.57 4.19
CA GLY A 178 -24.80 23.99 5.58
C GLY A 178 -25.99 23.38 6.34
N LYS A 179 -26.44 22.21 5.90
CA LYS A 179 -27.53 21.43 6.50
C LYS A 179 -27.00 20.43 7.50
#